data_87497a3333b50e9c9e7223306ace8304
#
_entry.id   87497a3333b50e9c9e7223306ace8304
#
_cell.length_a   1.000
_cell.length_b   1.000
_cell.length_c   1.000
_cell.angle_alpha   90.00
_cell.angle_beta   90.00
_cell.angle_gamma   90.00
#
_symmetry.space_group_name_H-M   'P 1'
#
loop_
_entity.id
_entity.type
_entity.pdbx_description
1 polymer ?
#
loop_
_entity_poly.entity_id
_entity_poly.type
_entity_poly.pdbx_seq_one_letter_code
_entity_poly.pdbx_strand_id
1 'polypeptide(L)' 'MENREWIRCPICDSKTRDRIRKDTFLMNFPLFCPKCKKESLIEVKNLQVKVIREPDA' A
#
# COMPACT_ATOMS: atom_id res chain seq x y z
N MET A 1 7.31 -19.00 -10.25
CA MET A 1 7.60 -18.14 -9.10
C MET A 1 6.62 -17.02 -9.01
N GLU A 2 6.15 -16.77 -7.83
CA GLU A 2 5.15 -15.74 -7.65
C GLU A 2 5.80 -14.40 -7.39
N ASN A 3 5.36 -13.40 -8.13
CA ASN A 3 5.85 -12.04 -7.96
C ASN A 3 4.90 -11.27 -7.08
N ARG A 4 4.78 -11.72 -5.84
CA ARG A 4 3.93 -11.06 -4.87
C ARG A 4 4.78 -10.28 -3.90
N GLU A 5 4.33 -9.10 -3.60
CA GLU A 5 4.98 -8.27 -2.62
C GLU A 5 3.96 -7.71 -1.66
N TRP A 6 4.36 -7.59 -0.41
CA TRP A 6 3.52 -6.96 0.58
C TRP A 6 3.55 -5.46 0.39
N ILE A 7 2.39 -4.84 0.52
CA ILE A 7 2.33 -3.39 0.55
C ILE A 7 2.84 -2.92 1.90
N ARG A 8 3.77 -1.99 1.88
CA ARG A 8 4.30 -1.42 3.12
C ARG A 8 3.60 -0.12 3.42
N CYS A 9 3.42 0.14 4.71
CA CYS A 9 2.83 1.39 5.16
C CYS A 9 3.77 2.54 4.81
N PRO A 10 3.27 3.59 4.15
CA PRO A 10 4.13 4.73 3.81
C PRO A 10 4.49 5.59 5.01
N ILE A 11 3.93 5.30 6.17
CA ILE A 11 4.17 6.10 7.37
C ILE A 11 5.13 5.41 8.31
N CYS A 12 4.87 4.16 8.65
CA CYS A 12 5.72 3.43 9.59
C CYS A 12 6.55 2.34 8.92
N ASP A 13 6.37 2.16 7.61
CA ASP A 13 7.12 1.19 6.80
C ASP A 13 6.95 -0.26 7.25
N SER A 14 5.86 -0.56 7.93
CA SER A 14 5.55 -1.93 8.33
C SER A 14 4.77 -2.63 7.24
N LYS A 15 4.88 -3.94 7.21
CA LYS A 15 4.10 -4.72 6.25
C LYS A 15 2.64 -4.65 6.64
N THR A 16 1.80 -4.40 5.65
CA THR A 16 0.36 -4.45 5.85
C THR A 16 -0.14 -5.84 5.50
N ARG A 17 -1.45 -6.03 5.51
CA ARG A 17 -2.02 -7.32 5.18
C ARG A 17 -2.34 -7.47 3.71
N ASP A 18 -2.02 -6.47 2.93
CA ASP A 18 -2.31 -6.49 1.50
C ASP A 18 -1.10 -6.91 0.71
N ARG A 19 -1.32 -7.77 -0.24
CA ARG A 19 -0.28 -8.22 -1.16
C ARG A 19 -0.66 -7.82 -2.58
N ILE A 20 0.35 -7.52 -3.36
CA ILE A 20 0.14 -7.15 -4.75
C ILE A 20 1.00 -8.02 -5.64
N ARG A 21 0.62 -8.08 -6.88
CA ARG A 21 1.36 -8.79 -7.89
C ARG A 21 1.85 -7.83 -8.95
N LYS A 22 2.68 -8.37 -9.84
CA LYS A 22 3.24 -7.62 -10.94
C LYS A 22 2.16 -6.97 -11.81
N ASP A 23 1.04 -7.67 -11.99
CA ASP A 23 -0.05 -7.18 -12.84
C ASP A 23 -1.13 -6.45 -12.05
N THR A 24 -0.92 -6.24 -10.77
CA THR A 24 -1.89 -5.54 -9.96
C THR A 24 -1.87 -4.05 -10.26
N PHE A 25 -3.05 -3.51 -10.47
CA PHE A 25 -3.22 -2.09 -10.71
C PHE A 25 -4.31 -1.57 -9.78
N LEU A 26 -3.94 -0.64 -8.91
CA LEU A 26 -4.88 -0.05 -7.98
C LEU A 26 -4.82 1.46 -8.08
N MET A 27 -5.96 2.09 -7.90
CA MET A 27 -6.05 3.54 -7.93
C MET A 27 -6.97 4.00 -6.81
N ASN A 28 -6.53 5.00 -6.07
CA ASN A 28 -7.28 5.52 -4.93
C ASN A 28 -7.63 4.43 -3.93
N PHE A 29 -6.69 3.55 -3.68
CA PHE A 29 -6.92 2.43 -2.79
C PHE A 29 -6.67 2.86 -1.34
N PRO A 30 -7.66 2.69 -0.45
CA PRO A 30 -7.46 3.04 0.95
C PRO A 30 -6.65 1.95 1.64
N LEU A 31 -5.42 2.26 1.94
CA LEU A 31 -4.53 1.33 2.63
C LEU A 31 -4.52 1.62 4.12
N PHE A 32 -4.99 0.67 4.89
CA PHE A 32 -5.00 0.81 6.34
C PHE A 32 -3.84 0.02 6.94
N CYS A 33 -3.07 0.69 7.79
CA CYS A 33 -1.99 0.04 8.48
C CYS A 33 -2.40 -0.28 9.91
N PRO A 34 -2.44 -1.56 10.29
CA PRO A 34 -2.86 -1.93 11.64
C PRO A 34 -1.82 -1.57 12.70
N LYS A 35 -0.60 -1.30 12.28
CA LYS A 35 0.47 -0.96 13.23
C LYS A 35 0.40 0.48 13.67
N CYS A 36 0.34 1.41 12.75
CA CYS A 36 0.21 2.82 13.08
C CYS A 36 -1.24 3.29 13.08
N LYS A 37 -2.16 2.42 12.65
CA LYS A 37 -3.60 2.67 12.64
C LYS A 37 -3.97 3.90 11.83
N LYS A 38 -3.28 4.09 10.71
CA LYS A 38 -3.56 5.20 9.82
C LYS A 38 -3.93 4.67 8.45
N GLU A 39 -4.77 5.42 7.76
CA GLU A 39 -5.23 5.05 6.43
C GLU A 39 -4.72 6.07 5.43
N SER A 40 -4.20 5.56 4.32
CA SER A 40 -3.66 6.40 3.26
C SER A 40 -4.27 6.00 1.93
N LEU A 41 -4.42 6.95 1.04
CA LEU A 41 -4.82 6.66 -0.32
C LEU A 41 -3.56 6.42 -1.14
N ILE A 42 -3.49 5.27 -1.79
CA ILE A 42 -2.33 4.90 -2.56
C ILE A 42 -2.71 4.49 -3.97
N GLU A 43 -1.71 4.49 -4.81
CA GLU A 43 -1.82 3.99 -6.17
C GLU A 43 -0.76 2.91 -6.35
N VAL A 44 -1.16 1.78 -6.94
CA VAL A 44 -0.23 0.67 -7.17
C VAL A 44 -0.17 0.38 -8.65
N LYS A 45 1.04 0.28 -9.17
CA LYS A 45 1.28 -0.02 -10.57
C LYS A 45 2.66 -0.64 -10.70
N ASN A 46 2.73 -1.79 -11.38
CA ASN A 46 4.00 -2.49 -11.62
C ASN A 46 4.80 -2.71 -10.33
N LEU A 47 4.13 -3.17 -9.29
CA LEU A 47 4.74 -3.43 -7.99
C LEU A 47 5.26 -2.17 -7.31
N GLN A 48 4.84 -1.01 -7.77
CA GLN A 48 5.22 0.25 -7.18
C GLN A 48 4.04 0.86 -6.45
N VAL A 49 4.27 1.26 -5.23
CA VAL A 49 3.25 1.89 -4.39
C VAL A 49 3.56 3.37 -4.28
N LYS A 50 2.58 4.17 -4.63
CA LYS A 50 2.72 5.61 -4.58
C LYS A 50 1.62 6.19 -3.72
N VAL A 51 1.99 7.07 -2.81
CA VAL A 51 1.02 7.72 -1.94
C VAL A 51 0.37 8.87 -2.67
N ILE A 52 -0.95 8.82 -2.79
CA ILE A 52 -1.72 9.90 -3.41
C ILE A 52 -2.10 10.92 -2.36
N ARG A 53 -2.54 10.44 -1.20
CA ARG A 53 -2.96 11.30 -0.12
C ARG A 53 -2.52 10.71 1.20
N GLU A 54 -1.84 11.51 2.00
CA GLU A 54 -1.45 11.08 3.33
C GLU A 54 -2.62 11.24 4.30
N PRO A 55 -2.65 10.44 5.36
CA PRO A 55 -3.71 10.56 6.34
C PRO A 55 -3.56 11.86 7.10
N ASP A 56 -4.68 12.45 7.43
CA ASP A 56 -4.67 13.60 8.30
C ASP A 56 -4.26 13.17 9.69
N ALA A 57 -3.31 13.87 10.21
CA ALA A 57 -2.81 13.58 11.55
C ALA A 57 -3.86 13.88 12.62
#